data_3e8a1ed367615f566a9455373c6d69f9
#
_entry.id   3e8a1ed367615f566a9455373c6d69f9
#
_cell.length_a   1.000
_cell.length_b   1.000
_cell.length_c   1.000
_cell.angle_alpha   90.00
_cell.angle_beta   90.00
_cell.angle_gamma   90.00
#
_symmetry.space_group_name_H-M   'P 1'
#
loop_
_entity.id
_entity.type
_entity.pdbx_description
1 polymer ?
#
loop_
_entity_poly.entity_id
_entity_poly.type
_entity_poly.pdbx_seq_one_letter_code
_entity_poly.pdbx_strand_id
1 'polypeptide(L)'
;MNGAKRILAVAIGPQQDNQIGANGAPSSVRPYVHGLIEGLGERGRQLGIDYEIAYRERSQTELAAKGSGLFAAKHQTPYDVIFAMSTNVVRAAKDSGDPTPIVGVVSAPADEHFNRVRNFTGISARRSQTAGQCFEYFLATVPTLKRVRVLHKPGYGPSDRSLKLVRAAAKKRGVAIDVVAINNRGDIEKKLKAMPKRDLKKPAEVGVQLLPVDLLLGASQLIIDLAQGQKNLPTFSPITDFVRSDPDGALGGYGVPQHTCGVLMADYVDQIVWHSAVPRSLKFTDAEIDDFKWVISREAAQALNIRLPDMV
;
A
#
# COMPACT_ATOMS: atom_id res chain seq x y z
N MET A 1 5.61 -38.01 4.17
CA MET A 1 6.23 -36.67 4.17
C MET A 1 5.18 -35.70 3.68
N ASN A 2 4.75 -34.74 4.52
CA ASN A 2 3.89 -33.66 4.03
C ASN A 2 4.73 -32.83 3.06
N GLY A 3 4.28 -32.65 1.81
CA GLY A 3 4.94 -31.80 0.84
C GLY A 3 5.03 -30.35 1.33
N ALA A 4 5.93 -29.56 0.73
CA ALA A 4 6.06 -28.14 1.03
C ALA A 4 4.71 -27.41 0.87
N LYS A 5 4.41 -26.51 1.79
CA LYS A 5 3.18 -25.69 1.77
C LYS A 5 3.20 -24.69 0.62
N ARG A 6 2.06 -24.34 0.09
CA ARG A 6 1.95 -23.45 -1.09
C ARG A 6 1.17 -22.18 -0.74
N ILE A 7 1.88 -21.06 -0.79
CA ILE A 7 1.33 -19.72 -0.53
C ILE A 7 1.10 -19.01 -1.86
N LEU A 8 -0.11 -18.51 -2.12
CA LEU A 8 -0.38 -17.63 -3.24
C LEU A 8 -0.32 -16.17 -2.77
N ALA A 9 0.72 -15.46 -3.14
CA ALA A 9 0.89 -14.04 -2.84
C ALA A 9 0.41 -13.17 -4.01
N VAL A 10 -0.56 -12.28 -3.77
CA VAL A 10 -1.18 -11.45 -4.83
C VAL A 10 -1.11 -9.97 -4.50
N ALA A 11 -0.61 -9.18 -5.46
CA ALA A 11 -0.51 -7.72 -5.38
C ALA A 11 -1.21 -7.03 -6.56
N ILE A 12 -1.42 -5.71 -6.43
CA ILE A 12 -1.81 -4.84 -7.55
C ILE A 12 -0.56 -4.29 -8.20
N GLY A 13 -0.45 -4.47 -9.52
CA GLY A 13 0.69 -4.00 -10.28
C GLY A 13 0.59 -4.34 -11.76
N PRO A 14 1.65 -4.13 -12.53
CA PRO A 14 1.78 -4.69 -13.87
C PRO A 14 1.76 -6.21 -13.79
N GLN A 15 1.28 -6.85 -14.86
CA GLN A 15 1.19 -8.31 -14.88
C GLN A 15 2.57 -8.96 -14.67
N GLN A 16 2.70 -9.71 -13.60
CA GLN A 16 3.92 -10.42 -13.22
C GLN A 16 3.57 -11.72 -12.51
N ASP A 17 4.25 -12.81 -12.88
CA ASP A 17 4.15 -14.11 -12.23
C ASP A 17 5.55 -14.62 -11.88
N ASN A 18 5.80 -14.90 -10.61
CA ASN A 18 7.06 -15.47 -10.11
C ASN A 18 6.78 -16.67 -9.21
N GLN A 19 7.64 -17.68 -9.30
CA GLN A 19 7.72 -18.74 -8.31
C GLN A 19 8.91 -18.46 -7.38
N ILE A 20 8.67 -18.40 -6.10
CA ILE A 20 9.66 -18.07 -5.07
C ILE A 20 9.89 -19.33 -4.22
N GLY A 21 11.10 -19.82 -4.22
CA GLY A 21 11.54 -21.00 -3.47
C GLY A 21 12.91 -20.76 -2.85
N ALA A 22 13.74 -21.79 -2.73
CA ALA A 22 15.02 -21.78 -2.04
C ALA A 22 16.00 -20.67 -2.48
N ASN A 23 15.85 -20.14 -3.72
CA ASN A 23 16.68 -19.03 -4.23
C ASN A 23 16.27 -17.65 -3.70
N GLY A 24 15.26 -17.58 -2.84
CA GLY A 24 14.75 -16.33 -2.27
C GLY A 24 13.84 -15.52 -3.19
N ALA A 25 13.35 -14.39 -2.68
CA ALA A 25 12.48 -13.49 -3.43
C ALA A 25 13.31 -12.47 -4.24
N PRO A 26 13.03 -12.30 -5.56
CA PRO A 26 13.65 -11.24 -6.35
C PRO A 26 13.31 -9.84 -5.80
N SER A 27 14.21 -8.88 -6.02
CA SER A 27 13.99 -7.48 -5.62
C SER A 27 12.78 -6.82 -6.28
N SER A 28 12.32 -7.36 -7.43
CA SER A 28 11.10 -6.91 -8.12
C SER A 28 9.81 -7.26 -7.39
N VAL A 29 9.85 -8.14 -6.40
CA VAL A 29 8.70 -8.56 -5.60
C VAL A 29 8.38 -7.50 -4.54
N ARG A 30 7.11 -7.30 -4.24
CA ARG A 30 6.67 -6.30 -3.25
C ARG A 30 7.28 -6.55 -1.86
N PRO A 31 7.64 -5.50 -1.12
CA PRO A 31 8.22 -5.62 0.23
C PRO A 31 7.38 -6.45 1.21
N TYR A 32 6.07 -6.53 1.02
CA TYR A 32 5.20 -7.44 1.77
C TYR A 32 5.69 -8.89 1.78
N VAL A 33 6.16 -9.40 0.62
CA VAL A 33 6.62 -10.79 0.50
C VAL A 33 7.93 -10.99 1.22
N HIS A 34 8.84 -10.01 1.17
CA HIS A 34 10.08 -10.06 1.94
C HIS A 34 9.79 -10.11 3.45
N GLY A 35 8.86 -9.26 3.93
CA GLY A 35 8.42 -9.30 5.32
C GLY A 35 7.72 -10.62 5.71
N LEU A 36 6.91 -11.20 4.81
CA LEU A 36 6.31 -12.53 5.04
C LEU A 36 7.39 -13.61 5.21
N ILE A 37 8.41 -13.61 4.34
CA ILE A 37 9.52 -14.59 4.40
C ILE A 37 10.29 -14.43 5.72
N GLU A 38 10.62 -13.19 6.10
CA GLU A 38 11.30 -12.88 7.37
C GLU A 38 10.48 -13.36 8.56
N GLY A 39 9.22 -12.94 8.66
CA GLY A 39 8.36 -13.30 9.78
C GLY A 39 8.06 -14.81 9.87
N LEU A 40 8.01 -15.53 8.75
CA LEU A 40 7.92 -16.99 8.75
C LEU A 40 9.26 -17.62 9.18
N GLY A 41 10.40 -17.03 8.77
CA GLY A 41 11.74 -17.45 9.20
C GLY A 41 11.92 -17.35 10.72
N GLU A 42 11.45 -16.26 11.35
CA GLU A 42 11.44 -16.09 12.81
C GLU A 42 10.64 -17.18 13.54
N ARG A 43 9.67 -17.81 12.86
CA ARG A 43 8.86 -18.94 13.34
C ARG A 43 9.44 -20.30 12.97
N GLY A 44 10.68 -20.34 12.46
CA GLY A 44 11.39 -21.56 12.09
C GLY A 44 10.92 -22.18 10.78
N ARG A 45 10.20 -21.44 9.91
CA ARG A 45 9.78 -21.93 8.60
C ARG A 45 10.79 -21.54 7.53
N GLN A 46 11.24 -22.50 6.73
CA GLN A 46 12.27 -22.29 5.71
C GLN A 46 11.67 -22.28 4.31
N LEU A 47 11.89 -21.18 3.59
CA LEU A 47 11.51 -21.05 2.18
C LEU A 47 12.23 -22.10 1.32
N GLY A 48 11.50 -22.78 0.44
CA GLY A 48 12.01 -23.84 -0.42
C GLY A 48 12.12 -25.22 0.26
N ILE A 49 11.86 -25.32 1.58
CA ILE A 49 11.84 -26.56 2.36
C ILE A 49 10.42 -26.79 2.91
N ASP A 50 9.97 -25.86 3.77
CA ASP A 50 8.66 -25.97 4.41
C ASP A 50 7.55 -25.36 3.55
N TYR A 51 7.88 -24.37 2.72
CA TYR A 51 6.91 -23.68 1.83
C TYR A 51 7.54 -23.10 0.58
N GLU A 52 6.66 -22.82 -0.39
CA GLU A 52 6.93 -22.07 -1.62
C GLU A 52 5.90 -20.96 -1.81
N ILE A 53 6.26 -19.88 -2.51
CA ILE A 53 5.37 -18.76 -2.80
C ILE A 53 5.16 -18.64 -4.30
N ALA A 54 3.91 -18.73 -4.75
CA ALA A 54 3.49 -18.31 -6.09
C ALA A 54 3.12 -16.82 -6.01
N TYR A 55 3.97 -15.94 -6.54
CA TYR A 55 3.72 -14.50 -6.55
C TYR A 55 3.04 -14.08 -7.85
N ARG A 56 1.98 -13.26 -7.74
CA ARG A 56 1.24 -12.71 -8.88
C ARG A 56 0.95 -11.23 -8.67
N GLU A 57 1.28 -10.40 -9.68
CA GLU A 57 0.77 -9.03 -9.78
C GLU A 57 -0.28 -8.95 -10.88
N ARG A 58 -1.36 -8.23 -10.61
CA ARG A 58 -2.46 -8.02 -11.57
C ARG A 58 -2.96 -6.59 -11.52
N SER A 59 -3.42 -6.11 -12.67
CA SER A 59 -4.09 -4.83 -12.76
C SER A 59 -5.44 -4.85 -12.01
N GLN A 60 -5.94 -3.68 -11.66
CA GLN A 60 -7.27 -3.59 -11.03
C GLN A 60 -8.39 -4.14 -11.92
N THR A 61 -8.27 -4.00 -13.23
CA THR A 61 -9.24 -4.50 -14.21
C THR A 61 -9.28 -6.04 -14.20
N GLU A 62 -8.11 -6.68 -14.16
CA GLU A 62 -8.03 -8.15 -14.09
C GLU A 62 -8.57 -8.67 -12.76
N LEU A 63 -8.29 -7.99 -11.63
CA LEU A 63 -8.84 -8.37 -10.33
C LEU A 63 -10.36 -8.21 -10.26
N ALA A 64 -10.92 -7.22 -10.96
CA ALA A 64 -12.36 -6.99 -11.01
C ALA A 64 -13.10 -7.97 -11.95
N ALA A 65 -12.41 -8.64 -12.85
CA ALA A 65 -13.01 -9.61 -13.76
C ALA A 65 -13.42 -10.86 -12.99
N LYS A 66 -14.73 -11.06 -12.84
CA LYS A 66 -15.29 -12.26 -12.17
C LYS A 66 -14.82 -13.52 -12.90
N GLY A 67 -14.29 -14.49 -12.16
CA GLY A 67 -13.88 -15.77 -12.71
C GLY A 67 -12.51 -15.76 -13.41
N SER A 68 -11.64 -14.79 -13.12
CA SER A 68 -10.31 -14.65 -13.74
C SER A 68 -9.38 -15.86 -13.58
N GLY A 69 -9.76 -16.91 -12.85
CA GLY A 69 -8.90 -18.05 -12.53
C GLY A 69 -7.62 -17.67 -11.75
N LEU A 70 -7.53 -16.41 -11.33
CA LEU A 70 -6.37 -15.87 -10.65
C LEU A 70 -6.02 -16.63 -9.37
N PHE A 71 -7.07 -16.98 -8.60
CA PHE A 71 -6.92 -17.69 -7.34
C PHE A 71 -6.92 -19.22 -7.52
N ALA A 72 -7.36 -19.72 -8.67
CA ALA A 72 -7.30 -21.13 -8.98
C ALA A 72 -5.84 -21.58 -9.12
N ALA A 73 -5.54 -22.74 -8.56
CA ALA A 73 -4.25 -23.38 -8.80
C ALA A 73 -4.13 -23.71 -10.29
N LYS A 74 -3.05 -23.27 -10.95
CA LYS A 74 -2.73 -23.65 -12.34
C LYS A 74 -2.39 -25.15 -12.47
N HIS A 75 -2.15 -25.80 -11.34
CA HIS A 75 -1.84 -27.20 -11.18
C HIS A 75 -2.87 -27.85 -10.26
N GLN A 76 -2.97 -29.17 -10.28
CA GLN A 76 -3.95 -29.98 -9.54
C GLN A 76 -3.89 -29.79 -8.00
N THR A 77 -2.83 -29.20 -7.46
CA THR A 77 -2.67 -28.98 -6.01
C THR A 77 -3.13 -27.57 -5.63
N PRO A 78 -4.12 -27.43 -4.75
CA PRO A 78 -4.58 -26.12 -4.27
C PRO A 78 -3.51 -25.39 -3.46
N TYR A 79 -3.69 -24.08 -3.26
CA TYR A 79 -2.88 -23.31 -2.31
C TYR A 79 -3.38 -23.55 -0.88
N ASP A 80 -2.46 -23.54 0.08
CA ASP A 80 -2.80 -23.64 1.51
C ASP A 80 -3.33 -22.31 2.05
N VAL A 81 -2.87 -21.17 1.50
CA VAL A 81 -3.32 -19.83 1.88
C VAL A 81 -3.13 -18.82 0.73
N ILE A 82 -4.02 -17.83 0.65
CA ILE A 82 -3.88 -16.65 -0.20
C ILE A 82 -3.37 -15.50 0.67
N PHE A 83 -2.22 -14.94 0.31
CA PHE A 83 -1.63 -13.76 0.93
C PHE A 83 -1.96 -12.52 0.09
N ALA A 84 -2.93 -11.71 0.55
CA ALA A 84 -3.54 -10.63 -0.20
C ALA A 84 -2.99 -9.25 0.23
N MET A 85 -2.27 -8.56 -0.68
CA MET A 85 -1.51 -7.35 -0.37
C MET A 85 -2.29 -6.04 -0.57
N SER A 86 -3.61 -6.09 -0.67
CA SER A 86 -4.47 -4.90 -0.69
C SER A 86 -5.94 -5.24 -0.50
N THR A 87 -6.75 -4.22 -0.15
CA THR A 87 -8.21 -4.32 -0.02
C THR A 87 -8.88 -4.89 -1.27
N ASN A 88 -8.45 -4.48 -2.47
CA ASN A 88 -9.06 -4.97 -3.71
C ASN A 88 -8.68 -6.42 -4.01
N VAL A 89 -7.47 -6.87 -3.64
CA VAL A 89 -7.08 -8.28 -3.75
C VAL A 89 -7.91 -9.13 -2.80
N VAL A 90 -8.08 -8.70 -1.53
CA VAL A 90 -8.95 -9.40 -0.57
C VAL A 90 -10.38 -9.53 -1.10
N ARG A 91 -10.92 -8.42 -1.68
CA ARG A 91 -12.26 -8.44 -2.28
C ARG A 91 -12.34 -9.42 -3.44
N ALA A 92 -11.38 -9.38 -4.36
CA ALA A 92 -11.34 -10.27 -5.52
C ALA A 92 -11.22 -11.75 -5.10
N ALA A 93 -10.39 -12.06 -4.10
CA ALA A 93 -10.25 -13.40 -3.55
C ALA A 93 -11.56 -13.90 -2.92
N LYS A 94 -12.23 -13.06 -2.12
CA LYS A 94 -13.54 -13.35 -1.54
C LYS A 94 -14.59 -13.60 -2.63
N ASP A 95 -14.65 -12.73 -3.63
CA ASP A 95 -15.68 -12.74 -4.67
C ASP A 95 -15.46 -13.86 -5.70
N SER A 96 -14.26 -14.46 -5.74
CA SER A 96 -13.96 -15.65 -6.55
C SER A 96 -14.70 -16.90 -6.07
N GLY A 97 -15.14 -16.94 -4.81
CA GLY A 97 -15.74 -18.11 -4.18
C GLY A 97 -14.75 -19.23 -3.85
N ASP A 98 -13.44 -18.99 -4.01
CA ASP A 98 -12.40 -19.96 -3.63
C ASP A 98 -12.39 -20.14 -2.10
N PRO A 99 -12.49 -21.39 -1.58
CA PRO A 99 -12.52 -21.65 -0.15
C PRO A 99 -11.17 -21.48 0.54
N THR A 100 -10.09 -21.30 -0.19
CA THR A 100 -8.72 -21.15 0.36
C THR A 100 -8.70 -20.03 1.41
N PRO A 101 -8.09 -20.25 2.58
CA PRO A 101 -7.91 -19.22 3.58
C PRO A 101 -7.23 -17.96 3.01
N ILE A 102 -7.69 -16.78 3.43
CA ILE A 102 -7.16 -15.49 2.99
C ILE A 102 -6.56 -14.77 4.19
N VAL A 103 -5.27 -14.43 4.11
CA VAL A 103 -4.59 -13.51 5.02
C VAL A 103 -4.28 -12.24 4.25
N GLY A 104 -4.76 -11.08 4.73
CA GLY A 104 -4.59 -9.89 3.93
C GLY A 104 -4.48 -8.58 4.71
N VAL A 105 -3.91 -7.56 4.04
CA VAL A 105 -3.89 -6.19 4.52
C VAL A 105 -5.01 -5.38 3.90
N VAL A 106 -5.77 -4.68 4.75
CA VAL A 106 -6.85 -3.80 4.31
C VAL A 106 -6.71 -2.40 4.89
N SER A 107 -7.30 -1.41 4.23
CA SER A 107 -7.24 -0.01 4.69
C SER A 107 -8.24 0.27 5.82
N ALA A 108 -9.40 -0.41 5.82
CA ALA A 108 -10.45 -0.25 6.83
C ALA A 108 -11.42 -1.45 6.78
N PRO A 109 -11.25 -2.44 7.65
CA PRO A 109 -12.00 -3.71 7.58
C PRO A 109 -13.51 -3.54 7.80
N ALA A 110 -13.92 -2.61 8.66
CA ALA A 110 -15.33 -2.39 8.95
C ALA A 110 -16.13 -1.90 7.73
N ASP A 111 -15.50 -1.14 6.84
CA ASP A 111 -16.17 -0.54 5.68
C ASP A 111 -16.51 -1.55 4.58
N GLU A 112 -15.74 -2.61 4.51
CA GLU A 112 -15.86 -3.66 3.51
C GLU A 112 -16.56 -4.90 4.04
N HIS A 113 -17.03 -4.86 5.30
CA HIS A 113 -17.63 -6.00 6.00
C HIS A 113 -16.77 -7.27 5.99
N PHE A 114 -15.45 -7.13 5.92
CA PHE A 114 -14.51 -8.26 5.91
C PHE A 114 -14.57 -9.09 7.19
N ASN A 115 -14.95 -8.49 8.32
CA ASN A 115 -15.17 -9.18 9.59
C ASN A 115 -16.26 -10.28 9.53
N ARG A 116 -17.07 -10.32 8.47
CA ARG A 116 -18.10 -11.34 8.24
C ARG A 116 -17.66 -12.44 7.28
N VAL A 117 -16.48 -12.33 6.69
CA VAL A 117 -15.95 -13.32 5.73
C VAL A 117 -15.33 -14.48 6.49
N ARG A 118 -15.84 -15.70 6.24
CA ARG A 118 -15.46 -16.88 7.05
C ARG A 118 -14.01 -17.33 6.86
N ASN A 119 -13.49 -17.20 5.65
CA ASN A 119 -12.14 -17.64 5.28
C ASN A 119 -11.12 -16.51 5.23
N PHE A 120 -11.40 -15.35 5.86
CA PHE A 120 -10.52 -14.19 5.87
C PHE A 120 -10.11 -13.80 7.28
N THR A 121 -8.83 -13.43 7.43
CA THR A 121 -8.25 -12.70 8.55
C THR A 121 -7.11 -11.80 8.06
N GLY A 122 -6.47 -11.05 8.96
CA GLY A 122 -5.31 -10.24 8.61
C GLY A 122 -5.21 -8.96 9.44
N ILE A 123 -4.65 -7.92 8.84
CA ILE A 123 -4.38 -6.66 9.52
C ILE A 123 -5.00 -5.46 8.80
N SER A 124 -5.28 -4.40 9.57
CA SER A 124 -5.56 -3.06 9.07
C SER A 124 -4.30 -2.21 9.18
N ALA A 125 -3.79 -1.72 8.06
CA ALA A 125 -2.71 -0.73 8.06
C ALA A 125 -3.20 0.69 8.39
N ARG A 126 -4.47 0.88 8.80
CA ARG A 126 -5.12 2.13 9.24
C ARG A 126 -4.89 3.35 8.35
N ARG A 127 -4.52 3.16 7.08
CA ARG A 127 -4.11 4.23 6.17
C ARG A 127 -5.16 5.32 5.98
N SER A 128 -6.46 4.94 5.93
CA SER A 128 -7.54 5.93 5.81
C SER A 128 -7.76 6.72 7.10
N GLN A 129 -7.49 6.13 8.26
CA GLN A 129 -7.66 6.76 9.57
C GLN A 129 -6.51 7.72 9.88
N THR A 130 -5.31 7.47 9.36
CA THR A 130 -4.11 8.29 9.59
C THR A 130 -3.86 9.35 8.52
N ALA A 131 -4.77 9.51 7.55
CA ALA A 131 -4.60 10.48 6.46
C ALA A 131 -4.42 11.93 6.93
N GLY A 132 -5.06 12.32 8.03
CA GLY A 132 -4.86 13.62 8.66
C GLY A 132 -3.46 13.78 9.28
N GLN A 133 -2.94 12.74 9.94
CA GLN A 133 -1.57 12.72 10.46
C GLN A 133 -0.55 12.76 9.32
N CYS A 134 -0.77 11.99 8.27
CA CYS A 134 0.06 12.04 7.05
C CYS A 134 0.14 13.48 6.50
N PHE A 135 -0.96 14.22 6.50
CA PHE A 135 -1.00 15.63 6.12
C PHE A 135 -0.20 16.53 7.08
N GLU A 136 -0.32 16.32 8.39
CA GLU A 136 0.45 17.08 9.40
C GLU A 136 1.96 16.85 9.23
N TYR A 137 2.40 15.61 8.96
CA TYR A 137 3.79 15.30 8.67
C TYR A 137 4.27 15.92 7.35
N PHE A 138 3.39 16.03 6.36
CA PHE A 138 3.72 16.76 5.14
C PHE A 138 4.01 18.22 5.42
N LEU A 139 3.16 18.88 6.20
CA LEU A 139 3.39 20.27 6.61
C LEU A 139 4.63 20.43 7.49
N ALA A 140 4.93 19.47 8.36
CA ALA A 140 6.16 19.48 9.15
C ALA A 140 7.40 19.32 8.25
N THR A 141 7.33 18.52 7.18
CA THR A 141 8.42 18.35 6.20
C THR A 141 8.62 19.59 5.35
N VAL A 142 7.54 20.28 4.95
CA VAL A 142 7.57 21.46 4.08
C VAL A 142 6.74 22.59 4.72
N PRO A 143 7.29 23.32 5.70
CA PRO A 143 6.55 24.34 6.46
C PRO A 143 6.06 25.53 5.62
N THR A 144 6.59 25.71 4.42
CA THR A 144 6.21 26.79 3.50
C THR A 144 4.93 26.52 2.72
N LEU A 145 4.33 25.32 2.85
CA LEU A 145 3.12 24.95 2.13
C LEU A 145 1.93 25.84 2.56
N LYS A 146 1.33 26.49 1.59
CA LYS A 146 0.08 27.26 1.74
C LYS A 146 -1.11 26.52 1.13
N ARG A 147 -0.85 25.54 0.27
CA ARG A 147 -1.85 24.80 -0.48
C ARG A 147 -1.41 23.37 -0.72
N VAL A 148 -2.32 22.40 -0.54
CA VAL A 148 -2.07 21.00 -0.87
C VAL A 148 -3.14 20.48 -1.83
N ARG A 149 -2.71 19.91 -2.95
CA ARG A 149 -3.54 19.22 -3.91
C ARG A 149 -3.70 17.78 -3.48
N VAL A 150 -4.92 17.40 -3.12
CA VAL A 150 -5.23 16.07 -2.59
C VAL A 150 -5.84 15.24 -3.69
N LEU A 151 -5.15 14.19 -4.12
CA LEU A 151 -5.66 13.25 -5.10
C LEU A 151 -6.70 12.34 -4.44
N HIS A 152 -7.93 12.39 -4.93
CA HIS A 152 -9.11 11.78 -4.32
C HIS A 152 -9.92 10.97 -5.34
N LYS A 153 -10.39 9.79 -4.94
CA LYS A 153 -11.36 9.00 -5.73
C LYS A 153 -12.76 9.21 -5.17
N PRO A 154 -13.61 9.99 -5.85
CA PRO A 154 -14.98 10.25 -5.40
C PRO A 154 -15.80 8.95 -5.30
N GLY A 155 -16.69 8.87 -4.29
CA GLY A 155 -17.58 7.73 -4.09
C GLY A 155 -16.90 6.46 -3.60
N TYR A 156 -15.60 6.51 -3.27
CA TYR A 156 -14.90 5.42 -2.61
C TYR A 156 -14.75 5.73 -1.11
N GLY A 157 -15.51 5.03 -0.27
CA GLY A 157 -15.65 5.31 1.16
C GLY A 157 -14.35 5.59 1.92
N PRO A 158 -13.29 4.76 1.80
CA PRO A 158 -11.99 5.03 2.42
C PRO A 158 -11.36 6.36 1.95
N SER A 159 -11.51 6.71 0.65
CA SER A 159 -11.01 7.98 0.12
C SER A 159 -11.79 9.18 0.66
N ASP A 160 -13.12 9.06 0.73
CA ASP A 160 -13.99 10.13 1.23
C ASP A 160 -13.73 10.42 2.72
N ARG A 161 -13.51 9.36 3.53
CA ARG A 161 -13.11 9.52 4.95
C ARG A 161 -11.73 10.17 5.09
N SER A 162 -10.74 9.68 4.34
CA SER A 162 -9.40 10.26 4.33
C SER A 162 -9.44 11.74 3.99
N LEU A 163 -10.23 12.12 2.98
CA LEU A 163 -10.39 13.53 2.61
C LEU A 163 -11.00 14.37 3.74
N LYS A 164 -11.98 13.84 4.50
CA LYS A 164 -12.53 14.54 5.67
C LYS A 164 -11.47 14.82 6.73
N LEU A 165 -10.61 13.85 7.02
CA LEU A 165 -9.52 14.00 8.00
C LEU A 165 -8.47 15.00 7.53
N VAL A 166 -8.08 14.95 6.24
CA VAL A 166 -7.16 15.94 5.65
C VAL A 166 -7.74 17.34 5.70
N ARG A 167 -9.03 17.52 5.35
CA ARG A 167 -9.69 18.83 5.44
C ARG A 167 -9.72 19.37 6.86
N ALA A 168 -9.97 18.52 7.86
CA ALA A 168 -9.95 18.94 9.27
C ALA A 168 -8.55 19.39 9.70
N ALA A 169 -7.50 18.64 9.35
CA ALA A 169 -6.11 18.99 9.63
C ALA A 169 -5.72 20.30 8.91
N ALA A 170 -6.06 20.45 7.64
CA ALA A 170 -5.77 21.65 6.84
C ALA A 170 -6.45 22.90 7.43
N LYS A 171 -7.72 22.79 7.83
CA LYS A 171 -8.45 23.88 8.49
C LYS A 171 -7.73 24.33 9.77
N LYS A 172 -7.29 23.39 10.60
CA LYS A 172 -6.54 23.65 11.84
C LYS A 172 -5.23 24.41 11.58
N ARG A 173 -4.58 24.15 10.45
CA ARG A 173 -3.29 24.73 10.06
C ARG A 173 -3.39 25.94 9.14
N GLY A 174 -4.59 26.35 8.72
CA GLY A 174 -4.79 27.47 7.80
C GLY A 174 -4.25 27.21 6.37
N VAL A 175 -4.14 25.93 5.97
CA VAL A 175 -3.63 25.53 4.65
C VAL A 175 -4.80 25.24 3.71
N ALA A 176 -4.75 25.77 2.50
CA ALA A 176 -5.79 25.53 1.48
C ALA A 176 -5.70 24.11 0.92
N ILE A 177 -6.86 23.50 0.62
CA ILE A 177 -6.97 22.21 -0.01
C ILE A 177 -7.63 22.32 -1.40
N ASP A 178 -6.92 21.87 -2.43
CA ASP A 178 -7.48 21.67 -3.78
C ASP A 178 -7.75 20.17 -3.97
N VAL A 179 -9.00 19.78 -4.03
CA VAL A 179 -9.37 18.37 -4.27
C VAL A 179 -9.30 18.05 -5.75
N VAL A 180 -8.44 17.12 -6.12
CA VAL A 180 -8.25 16.65 -7.49
C VAL A 180 -8.94 15.29 -7.62
N ALA A 181 -10.14 15.28 -8.17
CA ALA A 181 -10.91 14.05 -8.37
C ALA A 181 -10.24 13.15 -9.44
N ILE A 182 -9.97 11.88 -9.11
CA ILE A 182 -9.34 10.87 -9.97
C ILE A 182 -10.26 9.65 -10.06
N ASN A 183 -10.80 9.37 -11.23
CA ASN A 183 -11.68 8.22 -11.45
C ASN A 183 -10.93 7.04 -12.11
N ASN A 184 -9.91 7.33 -12.92
CA ASN A 184 -9.13 6.34 -13.66
C ASN A 184 -7.68 6.82 -13.86
N ARG A 185 -6.84 5.97 -14.45
CA ARG A 185 -5.43 6.27 -14.70
C ARG A 185 -5.23 7.45 -15.66
N GLY A 186 -6.08 7.60 -16.68
CA GLY A 186 -6.02 8.71 -17.63
C GLY A 186 -6.26 10.07 -16.97
N ASP A 187 -7.14 10.12 -15.96
CA ASP A 187 -7.35 11.33 -15.15
C ASP A 187 -6.07 11.78 -14.45
N ILE A 188 -5.26 10.82 -13.95
CA ILE A 188 -4.00 11.13 -13.27
C ILE A 188 -3.10 11.93 -14.21
N GLU A 189 -2.82 11.39 -15.39
CA GLU A 189 -1.96 12.07 -16.36
C GLU A 189 -2.50 13.43 -16.78
N LYS A 190 -3.77 13.48 -17.19
CA LYS A 190 -4.41 14.72 -17.65
C LYS A 190 -4.34 15.83 -16.61
N LYS A 191 -4.68 15.50 -15.35
CA LYS A 191 -4.79 16.51 -14.28
C LYS A 191 -3.43 16.93 -13.75
N LEU A 192 -2.47 16.00 -13.61
CA LEU A 192 -1.13 16.34 -13.17
C LEU A 192 -0.34 17.11 -14.25
N LYS A 193 -0.45 16.74 -15.53
CA LYS A 193 0.16 17.48 -16.63
C LYS A 193 -0.36 18.92 -16.73
N ALA A 194 -1.62 19.15 -16.39
CA ALA A 194 -2.23 20.49 -16.38
C ALA A 194 -1.79 21.37 -15.19
N MET A 195 -1.11 20.80 -14.18
CA MET A 195 -0.62 21.58 -13.05
C MET A 195 0.51 22.52 -13.48
N PRO A 196 0.57 23.76 -12.92
CA PRO A 196 1.68 24.66 -13.20
C PRO A 196 2.98 24.08 -12.63
N LYS A 197 4.08 24.29 -13.35
CA LYS A 197 5.42 23.95 -12.89
C LYS A 197 5.88 24.98 -11.85
N ARG A 198 6.42 24.52 -10.73
CA ARG A 198 7.02 25.38 -9.70
C ARG A 198 8.40 25.84 -10.15
N ASP A 199 8.71 27.10 -9.88
CA ASP A 199 10.07 27.62 -9.94
C ASP A 199 10.86 27.14 -8.70
N LEU A 200 11.94 26.40 -8.93
CA LEU A 200 12.79 25.87 -7.84
C LEU A 200 13.51 26.96 -7.02
N LYS A 201 13.60 28.20 -7.57
CA LYS A 201 14.17 29.34 -6.83
C LYS A 201 13.20 29.92 -5.79
N LYS A 202 11.93 29.54 -5.83
CA LYS A 202 10.89 29.97 -4.90
C LYS A 202 10.58 28.91 -3.86
N PRO A 203 10.14 29.30 -2.64
CA PRO A 203 9.66 28.35 -1.64
C PRO A 203 8.57 27.42 -2.19
N ALA A 204 8.49 26.20 -1.66
CA ALA A 204 7.44 25.25 -2.03
C ALA A 204 6.13 25.61 -1.31
N GLU A 205 5.29 26.41 -1.94
CA GLU A 205 3.98 26.79 -1.39
C GLU A 205 2.84 25.85 -1.77
N VAL A 206 3.05 24.97 -2.77
CA VAL A 206 2.09 23.99 -3.25
C VAL A 206 2.70 22.59 -3.22
N GLY A 207 1.97 21.63 -2.69
CA GLY A 207 2.36 20.22 -2.69
C GLY A 207 1.24 19.30 -3.16
N VAL A 208 1.54 18.01 -3.32
CA VAL A 208 0.61 16.97 -3.74
C VAL A 208 0.58 15.86 -2.70
N GLN A 209 -0.58 15.54 -2.17
CA GLN A 209 -0.78 14.40 -1.27
C GLN A 209 -1.62 13.32 -1.94
N LEU A 210 -1.13 12.09 -1.85
CA LEU A 210 -1.86 10.89 -2.24
C LEU A 210 -2.76 10.45 -1.09
N LEU A 211 -4.00 10.06 -1.39
CA LEU A 211 -4.84 9.32 -0.44
C LEU A 211 -4.65 7.81 -0.61
N PRO A 212 -4.96 7.00 0.42
CA PRO A 212 -4.77 5.54 0.40
C PRO A 212 -5.85 4.84 -0.43
N VAL A 213 -5.75 4.99 -1.74
CA VAL A 213 -6.64 4.40 -2.75
C VAL A 213 -5.81 3.53 -3.67
N ASP A 214 -6.20 2.29 -3.88
CA ASP A 214 -5.43 1.33 -4.70
C ASP A 214 -5.11 1.85 -6.11
N LEU A 215 -6.04 2.63 -6.72
CA LEU A 215 -5.79 3.30 -8.01
C LEU A 215 -4.59 4.24 -7.95
N LEU A 216 -4.48 5.05 -6.90
CA LEU A 216 -3.39 6.01 -6.71
C LEU A 216 -2.10 5.29 -6.31
N LEU A 217 -2.21 4.28 -5.46
CA LEU A 217 -1.09 3.48 -5.01
C LEU A 217 -0.49 2.64 -6.15
N GLY A 218 -1.34 2.07 -7.01
CA GLY A 218 -0.90 1.38 -8.23
C GLY A 218 -0.32 2.29 -9.32
N ALA A 219 -0.53 3.60 -9.22
CA ALA A 219 0.01 4.62 -10.12
C ALA A 219 0.99 5.58 -9.44
N SER A 220 1.50 5.24 -8.27
CA SER A 220 2.32 6.13 -7.44
C SER A 220 3.57 6.64 -8.16
N GLN A 221 4.31 5.78 -8.87
CA GLN A 221 5.48 6.21 -9.62
C GLN A 221 5.09 7.23 -10.70
N LEU A 222 4.04 6.96 -11.47
CA LEU A 222 3.55 7.92 -12.47
C LEU A 222 3.17 9.27 -11.83
N ILE A 223 2.55 9.25 -10.64
CA ILE A 223 2.18 10.47 -9.91
C ILE A 223 3.43 11.23 -9.48
N ILE A 224 4.43 10.54 -8.95
CA ILE A 224 5.69 11.13 -8.51
C ILE A 224 6.42 11.74 -9.72
N ASP A 225 6.56 11.00 -10.81
CA ASP A 225 7.22 11.45 -12.04
C ASP A 225 6.57 12.70 -12.60
N LEU A 226 5.23 12.76 -12.64
CA LEU A 226 4.49 13.89 -13.17
C LEU A 226 4.49 15.08 -12.19
N ALA A 227 4.17 14.87 -10.92
CA ALA A 227 4.04 15.98 -9.97
C ALA A 227 5.41 16.46 -9.49
N GLN A 228 6.29 15.56 -9.09
CA GLN A 228 7.60 15.91 -8.54
C GLN A 228 8.63 16.09 -9.63
N GLY A 229 8.82 15.12 -10.53
CA GLY A 229 9.82 15.16 -11.58
C GLY A 229 9.56 16.26 -12.60
N GLN A 230 8.34 16.37 -13.15
CA GLN A 230 8.04 17.33 -14.22
C GLN A 230 7.56 18.69 -13.70
N LYS A 231 6.82 18.74 -12.58
CA LYS A 231 6.21 19.98 -12.05
C LYS A 231 6.96 20.55 -10.85
N ASN A 232 7.97 19.88 -10.33
CA ASN A 232 8.73 20.29 -9.14
C ASN A 232 7.84 20.46 -7.88
N LEU A 233 6.72 19.75 -7.81
CA LEU A 233 5.80 19.81 -6.68
C LEU A 233 6.15 18.70 -5.68
N PRO A 234 6.45 18.98 -4.41
CA PRO A 234 6.69 17.94 -3.43
C PRO A 234 5.50 17.02 -3.31
N THR A 235 5.77 15.71 -3.27
CA THR A 235 4.75 14.67 -3.13
C THR A 235 4.86 13.98 -1.77
N PHE A 236 3.71 13.65 -1.17
CA PHE A 236 3.65 12.94 0.10
C PHE A 236 2.67 11.76 0.04
N SER A 237 3.09 10.61 0.58
CA SER A 237 2.39 9.33 0.41
C SER A 237 1.96 8.73 1.75
N PRO A 238 0.80 8.03 1.83
CA PRO A 238 0.44 7.20 2.96
C PRO A 238 1.16 5.83 2.97
N ILE A 239 2.07 5.59 2.02
CA ILE A 239 2.93 4.41 1.96
C ILE A 239 4.38 4.87 1.89
N THR A 240 5.15 4.49 2.89
CA THR A 240 6.56 4.88 3.07
C THR A 240 7.49 4.27 2.02
N ASP A 241 7.13 3.13 1.46
CA ASP A 241 7.90 2.43 0.42
C ASP A 241 8.00 3.21 -0.91
N PHE A 242 7.23 4.28 -1.09
CA PHE A 242 7.37 5.19 -2.22
C PHE A 242 8.38 6.31 -1.99
N VAL A 243 8.88 6.42 -0.75
CA VAL A 243 9.99 7.29 -0.39
C VAL A 243 11.28 6.50 -0.59
N ARG A 244 12.07 6.89 -1.58
CA ARG A 244 13.33 6.22 -1.91
C ARG A 244 14.53 7.10 -1.61
N SER A 245 15.70 6.48 -1.49
CA SER A 245 16.98 7.19 -1.34
C SER A 245 17.53 7.69 -2.69
N ASP A 246 16.64 8.01 -3.63
CA ASP A 246 16.93 8.61 -4.92
C ASP A 246 15.94 9.76 -5.19
N PRO A 247 16.22 10.70 -6.12
CA PRO A 247 15.35 11.83 -6.41
C PRO A 247 14.02 11.45 -7.07
N ASP A 248 13.90 10.21 -7.58
CA ASP A 248 12.72 9.71 -8.28
C ASP A 248 11.68 9.09 -7.32
N GLY A 249 11.97 9.04 -6.03
CA GLY A 249 11.01 8.69 -4.97
C GLY A 249 10.17 9.88 -4.53
N ALA A 250 9.09 9.64 -3.79
CA ALA A 250 8.31 10.70 -3.13
C ALA A 250 9.19 11.46 -2.12
N LEU A 251 8.92 12.77 -1.93
CA LEU A 251 9.63 13.57 -0.91
C LEU A 251 9.48 12.96 0.48
N GLY A 252 8.30 12.48 0.82
CA GLY A 252 8.08 11.87 2.12
C GLY A 252 6.81 11.04 2.19
N GLY A 253 6.67 10.37 3.31
CA GLY A 253 5.50 9.53 3.60
C GLY A 253 5.32 9.26 5.08
N TYR A 254 4.08 8.93 5.45
CA TYR A 254 3.74 8.48 6.80
C TYR A 254 2.76 7.31 6.73
N GLY A 255 3.16 6.17 7.24
CA GLY A 255 2.34 4.96 7.25
C GLY A 255 3.12 3.75 7.76
N VAL A 256 2.45 2.59 7.75
CA VAL A 256 3.09 1.31 8.05
C VAL A 256 3.82 0.84 6.79
N PRO A 257 5.14 0.55 6.86
CA PRO A 257 5.89 -0.02 5.75
C PRO A 257 5.27 -1.34 5.26
N GLN A 258 5.34 -1.59 3.96
CA GLN A 258 4.81 -2.84 3.39
C GLN A 258 5.51 -4.07 3.96
N HIS A 259 6.82 -3.98 4.18
CA HIS A 259 7.60 -5.04 4.82
C HIS A 259 7.07 -5.37 6.22
N THR A 260 6.87 -4.35 7.07
CA THR A 260 6.29 -4.53 8.42
C THR A 260 4.91 -5.20 8.37
N CYS A 261 4.06 -4.79 7.42
CA CYS A 261 2.78 -5.48 7.20
C CYS A 261 2.98 -6.97 6.87
N GLY A 262 4.00 -7.32 6.08
CA GLY A 262 4.35 -8.69 5.75
C GLY A 262 4.73 -9.51 7.00
N VAL A 263 5.60 -8.95 7.83
CA VAL A 263 6.03 -9.58 9.11
C VAL A 263 4.83 -9.81 10.03
N LEU A 264 3.98 -8.79 10.22
CA LEU A 264 2.77 -8.91 11.05
C LEU A 264 1.80 -9.97 10.55
N MET A 265 1.66 -10.11 9.22
CA MET A 265 0.77 -11.12 8.63
C MET A 265 1.34 -12.54 8.64
N ALA A 266 2.65 -12.70 8.81
CA ALA A 266 3.30 -14.02 8.86
C ALA A 266 2.76 -14.88 10.02
N ASP A 267 2.41 -14.26 11.15
CA ASP A 267 1.80 -14.96 12.27
C ASP A 267 0.48 -15.65 11.90
N TYR A 268 -0.39 -14.93 11.18
CA TYR A 268 -1.65 -15.51 10.71
C TYR A 268 -1.44 -16.63 9.71
N VAL A 269 -0.47 -16.47 8.80
CA VAL A 269 -0.11 -17.51 7.83
C VAL A 269 0.39 -18.76 8.54
N ASP A 270 1.29 -18.62 9.53
CA ASP A 270 1.80 -19.74 10.31
C ASP A 270 0.69 -20.48 11.05
N GLN A 271 -0.17 -19.75 11.78
CA GLN A 271 -1.29 -20.34 12.51
C GLN A 271 -2.26 -21.12 11.61
N ILE A 272 -2.57 -20.58 10.41
CA ILE A 272 -3.49 -21.23 9.47
C ILE A 272 -2.83 -22.46 8.82
N VAL A 273 -1.60 -22.31 8.30
CA VAL A 273 -0.97 -23.31 7.46
C VAL A 273 -0.39 -24.47 8.26
N TRP A 274 0.22 -24.19 9.42
CA TRP A 274 0.89 -25.24 10.22
C TRP A 274 0.14 -25.64 11.48
N HIS A 275 -0.73 -24.75 11.99
CA HIS A 275 -1.51 -25.04 13.21
C HIS A 275 -3.01 -25.24 12.95
N SER A 276 -3.43 -25.26 11.66
CA SER A 276 -4.81 -25.51 11.24
C SER A 276 -5.85 -24.56 11.86
N ALA A 277 -5.42 -23.32 12.20
CA ALA A 277 -6.32 -22.33 12.72
C ALA A 277 -7.34 -21.89 11.64
N VAL A 278 -8.59 -21.72 12.07
CA VAL A 278 -9.64 -21.21 11.17
C VAL A 278 -9.52 -19.68 11.10
N PRO A 279 -9.44 -19.06 9.90
CA PRO A 279 -9.22 -17.61 9.77
C PRO A 279 -10.15 -16.75 10.64
N ARG A 280 -11.45 -17.06 10.68
CA ARG A 280 -12.42 -16.30 11.49
C ARG A 280 -12.22 -16.39 13.02
N SER A 281 -11.47 -17.38 13.50
CA SER A 281 -11.14 -17.49 14.94
C SER A 281 -9.94 -16.63 15.32
N LEU A 282 -9.17 -16.18 14.33
CA LEU A 282 -8.04 -15.30 14.53
C LEU A 282 -8.53 -13.85 14.56
N LYS A 283 -8.16 -13.12 15.61
CA LYS A 283 -8.56 -11.72 15.77
C LYS A 283 -7.91 -10.88 14.66
N PHE A 284 -8.74 -10.20 13.89
CA PHE A 284 -8.27 -9.16 12.99
C PHE A 284 -7.70 -7.99 13.79
N THR A 285 -6.47 -7.55 13.52
CA THR A 285 -5.80 -6.50 14.29
C THR A 285 -5.53 -5.25 13.47
N ASP A 286 -5.56 -4.11 14.13
CA ASP A 286 -5.05 -2.86 13.60
C ASP A 286 -3.52 -2.79 13.83
N ALA A 287 -2.78 -2.21 12.88
CA ALA A 287 -1.38 -1.86 13.11
C ALA A 287 -1.28 -0.88 14.30
N GLU A 288 -0.29 -1.10 15.15
CA GLU A 288 -0.04 -0.27 16.34
C GLU A 288 0.70 1.01 16.00
N ILE A 289 0.78 1.94 16.94
CA ILE A 289 1.42 3.24 16.70
C ILE A 289 2.91 3.11 16.34
N ASP A 290 3.59 2.15 16.93
CA ASP A 290 5.03 1.90 16.72
C ASP A 290 5.34 1.28 15.36
N ASP A 291 4.33 0.73 14.68
CA ASP A 291 4.46 0.21 13.31
C ASP A 291 4.53 1.34 12.27
N PHE A 292 4.05 2.56 12.63
CA PHE A 292 4.04 3.70 11.72
C PHE A 292 5.42 4.34 11.65
N LYS A 293 5.82 4.69 10.43
CA LYS A 293 7.07 5.41 10.17
C LYS A 293 6.80 6.70 9.43
N TRP A 294 7.49 7.75 9.83
CA TRP A 294 7.63 8.98 9.08
C TRP A 294 8.98 8.93 8.35
N VAL A 295 8.95 8.93 7.04
CA VAL A 295 10.14 8.80 6.18
C VAL A 295 10.22 10.01 5.26
N ILE A 296 11.44 10.55 5.08
CA ILE A 296 11.73 11.69 4.22
C ILE A 296 12.95 11.32 3.34
N SER A 297 12.87 11.61 2.05
CA SER A 297 14.01 11.52 1.12
C SER A 297 14.79 12.83 1.12
N ARG A 298 16.05 12.78 1.54
CA ARG A 298 16.98 13.91 1.46
C ARG A 298 17.31 14.24 0.02
N GLU A 299 17.45 13.25 -0.82
CA GLU A 299 17.75 13.36 -2.26
C GLU A 299 16.60 14.06 -3.00
N ALA A 300 15.36 13.66 -2.72
CA ALA A 300 14.19 14.34 -3.28
C ALA A 300 14.07 15.78 -2.76
N ALA A 301 14.37 16.03 -1.48
CA ALA A 301 14.36 17.39 -0.94
C ALA A 301 15.41 18.28 -1.61
N GLN A 302 16.63 17.78 -1.83
CA GLN A 302 17.68 18.49 -2.56
C GLN A 302 17.26 18.79 -4.01
N ALA A 303 16.76 17.79 -4.74
CA ALA A 303 16.28 17.96 -6.11
C ALA A 303 15.15 19.00 -6.22
N LEU A 304 14.30 19.09 -5.19
CA LEU A 304 13.24 20.08 -5.10
C LEU A 304 13.67 21.42 -4.50
N ASN A 305 14.93 21.59 -4.13
CA ASN A 305 15.41 22.76 -3.40
C ASN A 305 14.51 23.08 -2.16
N ILE A 306 14.25 22.07 -1.35
CA ILE A 306 13.50 22.17 -0.11
C ILE A 306 14.45 21.98 1.07
N ARG A 307 14.52 23.01 1.94
CA ARG A 307 15.25 22.91 3.20
C ARG A 307 14.40 22.10 4.19
N LEU A 308 14.92 20.95 4.61
CA LEU A 308 14.30 20.14 5.65
C LEU A 308 14.48 20.83 7.02
N PRO A 309 13.50 20.70 7.93
CA PRO A 309 13.65 21.14 9.31
C PRO A 309 14.79 20.39 10.03
N ASP A 310 15.39 21.04 11.04
CA ASP A 310 16.50 20.49 11.83
C ASP A 310 16.08 19.33 12.79
N MET A 311 14.88 18.80 12.61
CA MET A 311 14.29 17.77 13.49
C MET A 311 14.54 16.31 13.02
N VAL A 312 15.47 16.08 12.10
CA VAL A 312 15.70 14.73 11.57
C VAL A 312 17.15 14.36 11.64
#